data_057bfcb9c589ee47a53873f61e62c413
#
_entry.id   057bfcb9c589ee47a53873f61e62c413
#
_cell.length_a   1.000
_cell.length_b   1.000
_cell.length_c   1.000
_cell.angle_alpha   90.00
_cell.angle_beta   90.00
_cell.angle_gamma   90.00
#
_symmetry.space_group_name_H-M   'P 1'
#
loop_
_entity.id
_entity.type
_entity.pdbx_description
1 polymer ?
#
loop_
_entity_poly.entity_id
_entity_poly.type
_entity_poly.pdbx_seq_one_letter_code
_entity_poly.pdbx_strand_id
1 'polypeptide(L)'
;MIKLVKKRDGVLVPFEKQKIINAISKAGYVKDEVKEKIANEIANSNKEEISVEEIQDLVEKKLMKTSHKDVAKVYINYRYLRGMARNQYKELMDAVSEKLTAKNVQNQNANVDEHSFGGRIGEAASVVTKNYAHLS
;
A
#
# COMPACT_ATOMS: atom_id res chain seq x y z
N MET A 1 -14.44 12.35 -15.93
CA MET A 1 -14.54 12.25 -14.48
C MET A 1 -14.35 10.80 -14.05
N ILE A 2 -13.51 10.56 -13.05
CA ILE A 2 -13.25 9.20 -12.60
C ILE A 2 -14.43 8.68 -11.78
N LYS A 3 -14.91 7.50 -12.12
CA LYS A 3 -16.00 6.83 -11.43
C LYS A 3 -15.56 5.58 -10.69
N LEU A 4 -14.56 4.88 -11.22
CA LEU A 4 -14.11 3.59 -10.70
C LEU A 4 -12.59 3.59 -10.48
N VAL A 5 -12.17 2.86 -9.45
CA VAL A 5 -10.77 2.62 -9.14
C VAL A 5 -10.48 1.14 -9.25
N LYS A 6 -9.46 0.79 -9.99
CA LYS A 6 -8.99 -0.58 -10.11
C LYS A 6 -7.96 -0.84 -9.02
N LYS A 7 -8.29 -1.74 -8.11
CA LYS A 7 -7.40 -2.18 -7.05
C LYS A 7 -6.31 -3.10 -7.60
N ARG A 8 -5.29 -3.36 -6.79
CA ARG A 8 -4.15 -4.20 -7.20
C ARG A 8 -4.54 -5.63 -7.55
N ASP A 9 -5.61 -6.13 -6.95
CA ASP A 9 -6.18 -7.45 -7.23
C ASP A 9 -7.08 -7.48 -8.48
N GLY A 10 -7.26 -6.35 -9.14
CA GLY A 10 -8.09 -6.22 -10.32
C GLY A 10 -9.54 -5.88 -10.03
N VAL A 11 -9.95 -5.82 -8.78
CA VAL A 11 -11.32 -5.49 -8.39
C VAL A 11 -11.59 -4.01 -8.61
N LEU A 12 -12.74 -3.69 -9.20
CA LEU A 12 -13.19 -2.32 -9.40
C LEU A 12 -14.04 -1.87 -8.20
N VAL A 13 -13.72 -0.70 -7.67
CA VAL A 13 -14.45 -0.08 -6.56
C VAL A 13 -14.81 1.35 -6.93
N PRO A 14 -15.85 1.94 -6.30
CA PRO A 14 -16.20 3.34 -6.54
C PRO A 14 -15.04 4.28 -6.17
N PHE A 15 -14.88 5.34 -6.96
CA PHE A 15 -13.91 6.38 -6.66
C PHE A 15 -14.43 7.27 -5.53
N GLU A 16 -13.59 7.50 -4.51
CA GLU A 16 -13.91 8.35 -3.37
C GLU A 16 -12.79 9.37 -3.14
N LYS A 17 -13.09 10.66 -3.31
CA LYS A 17 -12.14 11.74 -3.07
C LYS A 17 -11.63 11.75 -1.63
N GLN A 18 -12.47 11.36 -0.68
CA GLN A 18 -12.11 11.34 0.73
C GLN A 18 -10.93 10.42 1.03
N LYS A 19 -10.79 9.33 0.30
CA LYS A 19 -9.65 8.42 0.46
C LYS A 19 -8.33 9.08 0.11
N ILE A 20 -8.32 9.94 -0.92
CA ILE A 20 -7.13 10.71 -1.30
C ILE A 20 -6.80 11.71 -0.20
N ILE A 21 -7.79 12.45 0.29
CA ILE A 21 -7.63 13.42 1.37
C ILE A 21 -7.08 12.75 2.62
N ASN A 22 -7.64 11.61 3.00
CA ASN A 22 -7.19 10.84 4.16
C ASN A 22 -5.73 10.38 4.01
N ALA A 23 -5.34 9.92 2.82
CA ALA A 23 -3.98 9.47 2.56
C ALA A 23 -2.97 10.62 2.70
N ILE A 24 -3.30 11.79 2.20
CA ILE A 24 -2.46 12.99 2.34
C ILE A 24 -2.37 13.39 3.82
N SER A 25 -3.48 13.35 4.52
CA SER A 25 -3.53 13.70 5.96
C SER A 25 -2.65 12.79 6.79
N LYS A 26 -2.55 11.52 6.45
CA LYS A 26 -1.65 10.57 7.13
C LYS A 26 -0.18 10.88 6.89
N ALA A 27 0.16 11.48 5.76
CA ALA A 27 1.54 11.83 5.45
C ALA A 27 2.02 13.08 6.19
N GLY A 28 1.11 13.99 6.56
CA GLY A 28 1.45 15.19 7.29
C GLY A 28 0.38 16.26 7.21
N TYR A 29 0.69 17.42 7.78
CA TYR A 29 -0.24 18.54 7.75
C TYR A 29 -0.18 19.25 6.40
N VAL A 30 -1.32 19.30 5.75
CA VAL A 30 -1.55 20.07 4.53
C VAL A 30 -2.88 20.79 4.70
N LYS A 31 -2.98 22.03 4.24
CA LYS A 31 -4.23 22.78 4.31
C LYS A 31 -5.35 22.02 3.59
N ASP A 32 -6.54 22.06 4.16
CA ASP A 32 -7.71 21.36 3.59
C ASP A 32 -7.97 21.78 2.14
N GLU A 33 -7.83 23.07 1.83
CA GLU A 33 -7.99 23.59 0.47
C GLU A 33 -7.05 22.91 -0.54
N VAL A 34 -5.81 22.67 -0.13
CA VAL A 34 -4.80 22.02 -0.99
C VAL A 34 -5.14 20.56 -1.21
N LYS A 35 -5.53 19.86 -0.14
CA LYS A 35 -5.95 18.46 -0.23
C LYS A 35 -7.16 18.29 -1.14
N GLU A 36 -8.17 19.13 -0.96
CA GLU A 36 -9.37 19.11 -1.79
C GLU A 36 -9.06 19.42 -3.25
N LYS A 37 -8.20 20.40 -3.48
CA LYS A 37 -7.77 20.76 -4.84
C LYS A 37 -7.10 19.57 -5.53
N ILE A 38 -6.19 18.90 -4.85
CA ILE A 38 -5.50 17.72 -5.40
C ILE A 38 -6.52 16.62 -5.71
N ALA A 39 -7.40 16.33 -4.77
CA ALA A 39 -8.43 15.30 -4.96
C ALA A 39 -9.38 15.63 -6.11
N ASN A 40 -9.79 16.89 -6.23
CA ASN A 40 -10.66 17.36 -7.31
C ASN A 40 -9.98 17.30 -8.69
N GLU A 41 -8.73 17.69 -8.77
CA GLU A 41 -7.97 17.63 -10.02
C GLU A 41 -7.83 16.17 -10.50
N ILE A 42 -7.60 15.24 -9.59
CA ILE A 42 -7.54 13.82 -9.92
C ILE A 42 -8.92 13.32 -10.37
N ALA A 43 -9.96 13.67 -9.61
CA ALA A 43 -11.34 13.26 -9.92
C ALA A 43 -11.79 13.74 -11.30
N ASN A 44 -11.35 14.91 -11.73
CA ASN A 44 -11.75 15.54 -12.98
C ASN A 44 -10.88 15.14 -14.18
N SER A 45 -10.04 14.14 -14.05
CA SER A 45 -9.27 13.65 -15.20
C SER A 45 -10.20 13.02 -16.26
N ASN A 46 -9.72 12.96 -17.50
CA ASN A 46 -10.52 12.51 -18.64
C ASN A 46 -10.82 11.01 -18.67
N LYS A 47 -10.42 10.29 -17.62
CA LYS A 47 -10.65 8.84 -17.52
C LYS A 47 -11.87 8.56 -16.67
N GLU A 48 -12.58 7.47 -16.95
CA GLU A 48 -13.64 6.97 -16.09
C GLU A 48 -13.11 5.97 -15.07
N GLU A 49 -12.03 5.28 -15.40
CA GLU A 49 -11.38 4.27 -14.58
C GLU A 49 -9.91 4.62 -14.40
N ILE A 50 -9.39 4.46 -13.19
CA ILE A 50 -8.00 4.72 -12.86
C ILE A 50 -7.50 3.64 -11.89
N SER A 51 -6.24 3.26 -11.97
CA SER A 51 -5.64 2.34 -11.02
C SER A 51 -5.21 3.05 -9.74
N VAL A 52 -5.12 2.32 -8.64
CA VAL A 52 -4.61 2.84 -7.37
C VAL A 52 -3.19 3.42 -7.55
N GLU A 53 -2.36 2.75 -8.32
CA GLU A 53 -0.98 3.20 -8.54
C GLU A 53 -0.92 4.52 -9.31
N GLU A 54 -1.76 4.69 -10.32
CA GLU A 54 -1.86 5.95 -11.03
C GLU A 54 -2.32 7.10 -10.13
N ILE A 55 -3.28 6.82 -9.23
CA ILE A 55 -3.73 7.82 -8.25
C ILE A 55 -2.54 8.23 -7.37
N GLN A 56 -1.78 7.27 -6.86
CA GLN A 56 -0.63 7.54 -6.00
C GLN A 56 0.44 8.34 -6.73
N ASP A 57 0.71 8.01 -7.99
CA ASP A 57 1.65 8.77 -8.82
C ASP A 57 1.21 10.21 -8.99
N LEU A 58 -0.07 10.43 -9.23
CA LEU A 58 -0.64 11.78 -9.38
C LEU A 58 -0.58 12.57 -8.07
N VAL A 59 -0.88 11.93 -6.94
CA VAL A 59 -0.79 12.57 -5.62
C VAL A 59 0.65 13.00 -5.34
N GLU A 60 1.62 12.12 -5.54
CA GLU A 60 3.03 12.45 -5.37
C GLU A 60 3.43 13.65 -6.21
N LYS A 61 3.09 13.61 -7.48
CA LYS A 61 3.42 14.66 -8.44
C LYS A 61 2.82 16.00 -8.03
N LYS A 62 1.56 16.00 -7.61
CA LYS A 62 0.87 17.22 -7.20
C LYS A 62 1.40 17.76 -5.88
N LEU A 63 1.70 16.90 -4.91
CA LEU A 63 2.31 17.30 -3.64
C LEU A 63 3.70 17.92 -3.86
N MET A 64 4.49 17.37 -4.76
CA MET A 64 5.82 17.90 -5.08
C MET A 64 5.77 19.28 -5.71
N LYS A 65 4.67 19.65 -6.34
CA LYS A 65 4.47 20.98 -6.91
C LYS A 65 4.01 22.01 -5.89
N THR A 66 3.59 21.58 -4.71
CA THR A 66 3.18 22.48 -3.63
C THR A 66 4.38 22.87 -2.77
N SER A 67 4.15 23.80 -1.82
CA SER A 67 5.15 24.16 -0.81
C SER A 67 5.34 23.07 0.25
N HIS A 68 4.52 22.03 0.23
CA HIS A 68 4.55 20.91 1.19
C HIS A 68 5.41 19.75 0.71
N LYS A 69 6.66 20.05 0.32
CA LYS A 69 7.60 19.02 -0.17
C LYS A 69 7.99 18.00 0.89
N ASP A 70 8.02 18.42 2.14
CA ASP A 70 8.25 17.53 3.28
C ASP A 70 7.14 16.48 3.41
N VAL A 71 5.89 16.88 3.24
CA VAL A 71 4.74 15.97 3.24
C VAL A 71 4.81 15.03 2.04
N ALA A 72 5.20 15.53 0.87
CA ALA A 72 5.39 14.72 -0.32
C ALA A 72 6.41 13.61 -0.08
N LYS A 73 7.53 13.93 0.56
CA LYS A 73 8.57 12.95 0.89
C LYS A 73 8.06 11.86 1.84
N VAL A 74 7.29 12.25 2.85
CA VAL A 74 6.68 11.29 3.79
C VAL A 74 5.69 10.39 3.05
N TYR A 75 4.88 10.96 2.16
CA TYR A 75 3.92 10.20 1.36
C TYR A 75 4.63 9.16 0.46
N ILE A 76 5.68 9.56 -0.23
CA ILE A 76 6.47 8.69 -1.10
C ILE A 76 7.09 7.56 -0.28
N ASN A 77 7.67 7.87 0.86
CA ASN A 77 8.29 6.88 1.74
C ASN A 77 7.25 5.90 2.30
N TYR A 78 6.09 6.39 2.72
CA TYR A 78 5.00 5.55 3.21
C TYR A 78 4.52 4.58 2.14
N ARG A 79 4.34 5.08 0.92
CA ARG A 79 3.96 4.25 -0.24
C ARG A 79 5.00 3.16 -0.49
N TYR A 80 6.27 3.52 -0.44
CA TYR A 80 7.39 2.58 -0.62
C TYR A 80 7.37 1.50 0.44
N LEU A 81 7.23 1.87 1.70
CA LEU A 81 7.19 0.92 2.81
C LEU A 81 5.99 -0.04 2.71
N ARG A 82 4.85 0.46 2.31
CA ARG A 82 3.68 -0.39 2.08
C ARG A 82 3.90 -1.36 0.92
N GLY A 83 4.57 -0.92 -0.13
CA GLY A 83 4.94 -1.77 -1.25
C GLY A 83 5.87 -2.90 -0.82
N MET A 84 6.87 -2.59 -0.02
CA MET A 84 7.77 -3.59 0.54
C MET A 84 7.02 -4.59 1.43
N ALA A 85 6.14 -4.11 2.28
CA ALA A 85 5.34 -4.98 3.15
C ALA A 85 4.49 -5.97 2.34
N ARG A 86 3.85 -5.51 1.26
CA ARG A 86 3.08 -6.38 0.38
C ARG A 86 3.96 -7.43 -0.30
N ASN A 87 5.13 -7.04 -0.78
CA ASN A 87 6.06 -7.95 -1.43
C ASN A 87 6.58 -9.01 -0.46
N GLN A 88 6.97 -8.61 0.73
CA GLN A 88 7.38 -9.54 1.78
C GLN A 88 6.26 -10.51 2.12
N TYR A 89 5.05 -10.01 2.31
CA TYR A 89 3.90 -10.85 2.59
C TYR A 89 3.66 -11.86 1.47
N LYS A 90 3.72 -11.42 0.23
CA LYS A 90 3.56 -12.30 -0.93
C LYS A 90 4.63 -13.39 -0.98
N GLU A 91 5.88 -13.02 -0.79
CA GLU A 91 6.99 -13.98 -0.76
C GLU A 91 6.79 -15.00 0.36
N LEU A 92 6.37 -14.54 1.53
CA LEU A 92 6.09 -15.41 2.66
C LEU A 92 4.94 -16.38 2.37
N MET A 93 3.87 -15.90 1.76
CA MET A 93 2.73 -16.74 1.43
C MET A 93 3.07 -17.75 0.34
N ASP A 94 3.86 -17.35 -0.66
CA ASP A 94 4.34 -18.26 -1.69
C ASP A 94 5.22 -19.36 -1.09
N ALA A 95 6.12 -19.01 -0.17
CA ALA A 95 6.98 -19.96 0.52
C ALA A 95 6.18 -20.91 1.40
N VAL A 96 5.16 -20.41 2.10
CA VAL A 96 4.25 -21.25 2.91
C VAL A 96 3.50 -22.23 2.01
N SER A 97 3.02 -21.78 0.87
CA SER A 97 2.32 -22.63 -0.11
C SER A 97 3.23 -23.76 -0.61
N GLU A 98 4.49 -23.44 -0.93
CA GLU A 98 5.48 -24.42 -1.35
C GLU A 98 5.73 -25.45 -0.26
N LYS A 99 5.90 -25.02 0.99
CA LYS A 99 6.10 -25.91 2.14
C LYS A 99 4.90 -26.80 2.41
N LEU A 100 3.70 -26.26 2.28
CA LEU A 100 2.47 -27.06 2.45
C LEU A 100 2.35 -28.13 1.36
N THR A 101 2.74 -27.82 0.13
CA THR A 101 2.80 -28.77 -0.97
C THR A 101 3.82 -29.87 -0.67
N ALA A 102 5.01 -29.51 -0.21
CA ALA A 102 6.05 -30.46 0.19
C ALA A 102 5.62 -31.33 1.35
N LYS A 103 4.86 -30.78 2.31
CA LYS A 103 4.31 -31.50 3.46
C LYS A 103 3.39 -32.63 3.03
N ASN A 104 2.59 -32.43 2.01
CA ASN A 104 1.73 -33.46 1.45
C ASN A 104 2.52 -34.65 0.86
N VAL A 105 3.79 -34.44 0.52
CA VAL A 105 4.67 -35.48 -0.03
C VAL A 105 5.61 -36.06 1.03
N GLN A 106 6.07 -35.24 1.99
CA GLN A 106 7.06 -35.62 3.01
C GLN A 106 6.68 -35.11 4.39
N ASN A 107 5.83 -35.85 5.09
CA ASN A 107 5.20 -35.41 6.35
C ASN A 107 6.14 -35.11 7.51
N GLN A 108 7.29 -35.77 7.62
CA GLN A 108 8.07 -35.71 8.88
C GLN A 108 9.05 -34.55 8.99
N ASN A 109 9.53 -34.04 7.87
CA ASN A 109 10.50 -32.92 7.86
C ASN A 109 9.83 -31.54 7.81
N ALA A 110 8.55 -31.50 7.45
CA ALA A 110 7.83 -30.24 7.27
C ALA A 110 7.51 -29.53 8.59
N ASN A 111 7.28 -30.29 9.69
CA ASN A 111 6.87 -29.70 10.97
C ASN A 111 7.94 -28.81 11.60
N VAL A 112 9.20 -29.22 11.55
CA VAL A 112 10.31 -28.42 12.11
C VAL A 112 10.54 -27.17 11.30
N ASP A 113 10.53 -27.29 9.98
CA ASP A 113 10.72 -26.17 9.07
C ASP A 113 9.58 -25.15 9.19
N GLU A 114 8.35 -25.62 9.28
CA GLU A 114 7.19 -24.74 9.46
C GLU A 114 7.28 -23.93 10.75
N HIS A 115 7.68 -24.54 11.83
CA HIS A 115 7.79 -23.86 13.11
C HIS A 115 8.84 -22.75 13.07
N SER A 116 10.01 -23.05 12.56
CA SER A 116 11.09 -22.09 12.41
C SER A 116 10.74 -20.97 11.43
N PHE A 117 10.13 -21.32 10.33
CA PHE A 117 9.73 -20.38 9.30
C PHE A 117 8.60 -19.46 9.80
N GLY A 118 7.61 -20.01 10.50
CA GLY A 118 6.52 -19.23 11.09
C GLY A 118 7.01 -18.17 12.06
N GLY A 119 8.02 -18.47 12.88
CA GLY A 119 8.62 -17.51 13.78
C GLY A 119 9.24 -16.34 13.04
N ARG A 120 10.00 -16.58 11.98
CA ARG A 120 10.61 -15.55 11.15
C ARG A 120 9.56 -14.67 10.48
N ILE A 121 8.53 -15.27 9.96
CA ILE A 121 7.43 -14.52 9.32
C ILE A 121 6.78 -13.60 10.34
N GLY A 122 6.48 -14.07 11.53
CA GLY A 122 5.87 -13.29 12.60
C GLY A 122 6.71 -12.08 12.97
N GLU A 123 8.01 -12.25 13.11
CA GLU A 123 8.93 -11.16 13.44
C GLU A 123 8.98 -10.11 12.33
N ALA A 124 9.13 -10.52 11.10
CA ALA A 124 9.20 -9.61 9.97
C ALA A 124 7.91 -8.80 9.82
N ALA A 125 6.77 -9.45 9.90
CA ALA A 125 5.47 -8.80 9.80
C ALA A 125 5.25 -7.81 10.96
N SER A 126 5.64 -8.18 12.16
CA SER A 126 5.52 -7.32 13.34
C SER A 126 6.35 -6.04 13.21
N VAL A 127 7.60 -6.14 12.75
CA VAL A 127 8.48 -4.99 12.55
C VAL A 127 7.89 -4.02 11.51
N VAL A 128 7.43 -4.54 10.38
CA VAL A 128 6.83 -3.71 9.33
C VAL A 128 5.56 -3.05 9.84
N THR A 129 4.73 -3.75 10.58
CA THR A 129 3.50 -3.19 11.17
C THR A 129 3.80 -2.05 12.14
N LYS A 130 4.82 -2.19 12.97
CA LYS A 130 5.26 -1.11 13.88
C LYS A 130 5.67 0.14 13.12
N ASN A 131 6.41 -0.01 12.03
CA ASN A 131 6.82 1.10 11.19
C ASN A 131 5.60 1.85 10.62
N TYR A 132 4.58 1.12 10.21
CA TYR A 132 3.33 1.72 9.74
C TYR A 132 2.60 2.48 10.84
N ALA A 133 2.57 1.95 12.03
CA ALA A 133 1.94 2.63 13.17
C ALA A 133 2.61 3.99 13.46
N HIS A 134 3.91 4.08 13.31
CA HIS A 134 4.63 5.35 13.48
C HIS A 134 4.35 6.36 12.38
N LEU A 135 4.09 5.89 11.16
CA LEU A 135 3.78 6.75 10.01
C LEU A 135 2.30 7.16 9.98
N SER A 136 1.48 6.48 10.73
CA SER A 136 0.05 6.75 10.80
C SER A 136 -0.28 7.73 11.91
#